data_d5aba4779478c4c803d8e03cba1a4552
#
_entry.id   d5aba4779478c4c803d8e03cba1a4552
#
_cell.length_a   1.000
_cell.length_b   1.000
_cell.length_c   1.000
_cell.angle_alpha   90.00
_cell.angle_beta   90.00
_cell.angle_gamma   90.00
#
_symmetry.space_group_name_H-M   'P 1'
#
loop_
_entity.id
_entity.type
_entity.pdbx_description
1 polymer ?
#
loop_
_entity_poly.entity_id
_entity_poly.type
_entity_poly.pdbx_seq_one_letter_code
_entity_poly.pdbx_strand_id
1 'polypeptide(L)'
;TALVTITTTMLTFGMGASTQALFARVGGGIYTKAADVGADLVGKVEANIPEDDPRNPATIADNVGDNVGDVAGMGADLYESYCGSILSTAALGATAFAMNGDMQLRAVIAPMVIAAIGIFLSLIGIFLVRTKEGATMKELLSSLGLGTNVSAGLIAVATFIILYLLGIENWLGLSFSVISGLVAGVVIGQATEYYTSHSYK
;
A
#
# COMPACT_ATOMS: atom_id res chain seq x y z
N THR A 1 -27.49 9.48 -13.93
CA THR A 1 -27.02 8.63 -15.04
C THR A 1 -26.72 7.23 -14.53
N ALA A 2 -26.83 6.21 -15.40
CA ALA A 2 -26.58 4.80 -15.04
C ALA A 2 -25.19 4.61 -14.43
N LEU A 3 -24.15 5.29 -14.94
CA LEU A 3 -22.78 5.21 -14.40
C LEU A 3 -22.67 5.72 -12.96
N VAL A 4 -23.38 6.79 -12.60
CA VAL A 4 -23.40 7.27 -11.20
C VAL A 4 -24.00 6.19 -10.28
N THR A 5 -25.10 5.59 -10.68
CA THR A 5 -25.73 4.52 -9.89
C THR A 5 -24.81 3.30 -9.77
N ILE A 6 -24.15 2.90 -10.87
CA ILE A 6 -23.21 1.78 -10.88
C ILE A 6 -22.03 2.07 -9.94
N THR A 7 -21.36 3.20 -10.08
CA THR A 7 -20.20 3.53 -9.24
C THR A 7 -20.58 3.68 -7.77
N THR A 8 -21.73 4.24 -7.46
CA THR A 8 -22.24 4.34 -6.08
C THR A 8 -22.54 2.94 -5.51
N THR A 9 -23.12 2.06 -6.31
CA THR A 9 -23.37 0.66 -5.88
C THR A 9 -22.06 -0.09 -5.69
N MET A 10 -21.05 0.15 -6.53
CA MET A 10 -19.71 -0.46 -6.38
C MET A 10 -19.00 -0.05 -5.09
N LEU A 11 -19.38 1.04 -4.42
CA LEU A 11 -18.84 1.39 -3.10
C LEU A 11 -19.14 0.32 -2.05
N THR A 12 -20.18 -0.50 -2.22
CA THR A 12 -20.44 -1.64 -1.34
C THR A 12 -19.35 -2.71 -1.40
N PHE A 13 -18.64 -2.82 -2.54
CA PHE A 13 -17.44 -3.65 -2.65
C PHE A 13 -16.34 -3.17 -1.70
N GLY A 14 -16.18 -1.85 -1.56
CA GLY A 14 -15.25 -1.25 -0.59
C GLY A 14 -15.58 -1.67 0.86
N MET A 15 -16.85 -1.74 1.23
CA MET A 15 -17.25 -2.25 2.55
C MET A 15 -16.89 -3.74 2.73
N GLY A 16 -17.01 -4.55 1.68
CA GLY A 16 -16.57 -5.95 1.70
C GLY A 16 -15.05 -6.07 1.88
N ALA A 17 -14.28 -5.26 1.14
CA ALA A 17 -12.82 -5.20 1.27
C ALA A 17 -12.41 -4.76 2.69
N SER A 18 -13.08 -3.75 3.26
CA SER A 18 -12.85 -3.28 4.63
C SER A 18 -13.11 -4.37 5.67
N THR A 19 -14.21 -5.10 5.53
CA THR A 19 -14.55 -6.20 6.44
C THR A 19 -13.50 -7.32 6.35
N GLN A 20 -13.09 -7.70 5.14
CA GLN A 20 -12.04 -8.70 4.94
C GLN A 20 -10.70 -8.25 5.53
N ALA A 21 -10.31 -7.00 5.30
CA ALA A 21 -9.08 -6.42 5.83
C ALA A 21 -9.08 -6.41 7.37
N LEU A 22 -10.21 -6.06 7.98
CA LEU A 22 -10.36 -6.10 9.43
C LEU A 22 -10.09 -7.49 9.99
N PHE A 23 -10.72 -8.54 9.44
CA PHE A 23 -10.52 -9.90 9.91
C PHE A 23 -9.10 -10.42 9.65
N ALA A 24 -8.51 -10.10 8.50
CA ALA A 24 -7.14 -10.49 8.18
C ALA A 24 -6.13 -9.82 9.13
N ARG A 25 -6.31 -8.52 9.40
CA ARG A 25 -5.44 -7.76 10.30
C ARG A 25 -5.55 -8.21 11.75
N VAL A 26 -6.75 -8.40 12.24
CA VAL A 26 -6.98 -8.88 13.62
C VAL A 26 -6.48 -10.31 13.77
N GLY A 27 -6.80 -11.20 12.84
CA GLY A 27 -6.34 -12.59 12.85
C GLY A 27 -4.82 -12.70 12.72
N GLY A 28 -4.20 -11.93 11.82
CA GLY A 28 -2.74 -11.85 11.67
C GLY A 28 -2.06 -11.36 12.96
N GLY A 29 -2.57 -10.28 13.54
CA GLY A 29 -2.05 -9.74 14.82
C GLY A 29 -2.16 -10.70 15.99
N ILE A 30 -3.27 -11.45 16.10
CA ILE A 30 -3.42 -12.50 17.11
C ILE A 30 -2.39 -13.61 16.90
N TYR A 31 -2.22 -14.05 15.65
CA TYR A 31 -1.26 -15.10 15.30
C TYR A 31 0.19 -14.67 15.64
N THR A 32 0.58 -13.47 15.22
CA THR A 32 1.92 -12.91 15.51
C THR A 32 2.17 -12.84 17.02
N LYS A 33 1.23 -12.29 17.79
CA LYS A 33 1.39 -12.19 19.23
C LYS A 33 1.39 -13.54 19.95
N ALA A 34 0.63 -14.51 19.46
CA ALA A 34 0.67 -15.87 20.01
C ALA A 34 2.03 -16.55 19.75
N ALA A 35 2.61 -16.34 18.58
CA ALA A 35 3.92 -16.88 18.22
C ALA A 35 5.05 -16.22 19.05
N ASP A 36 5.10 -14.89 19.11
CA ASP A 36 6.04 -14.07 19.86
C ASP A 36 6.04 -14.45 21.36
N VAL A 37 4.87 -14.34 22.03
CA VAL A 37 4.74 -14.68 23.45
C VAL A 37 5.04 -16.16 23.70
N GLY A 38 4.62 -17.06 22.82
CA GLY A 38 4.92 -18.49 22.91
C GLY A 38 6.41 -18.79 22.81
N ALA A 39 7.11 -18.16 21.87
CA ALA A 39 8.55 -18.29 21.70
C ALA A 39 9.32 -17.78 22.93
N ASP A 40 8.90 -16.64 23.45
CA ASP A 40 9.48 -16.04 24.64
C ASP A 40 9.29 -16.91 25.90
N LEU A 41 8.10 -17.46 26.10
CA LEU A 41 7.84 -18.34 27.23
C LEU A 41 8.72 -19.60 27.20
N VAL A 42 8.81 -20.25 26.04
CA VAL A 42 9.65 -21.44 25.88
C VAL A 42 11.13 -21.10 26.02
N GLY A 43 11.59 -20.04 25.38
CA GLY A 43 13.00 -19.64 25.40
C GLY A 43 13.44 -19.13 26.77
N LYS A 44 12.84 -18.05 27.22
CA LYS A 44 13.29 -17.32 28.41
C LYS A 44 12.90 -18.04 29.73
N VAL A 45 11.69 -18.62 29.80
CA VAL A 45 11.16 -19.17 31.05
C VAL A 45 11.49 -20.65 31.17
N GLU A 46 11.24 -21.46 30.16
CA GLU A 46 11.45 -22.91 30.26
C GLU A 46 12.90 -23.32 29.96
N ALA A 47 13.49 -22.82 28.89
CA ALA A 47 14.82 -23.19 28.43
C ALA A 47 15.93 -22.28 29.00
N ASN A 48 15.60 -21.13 29.57
CA ASN A 48 16.52 -20.13 30.09
C ASN A 48 17.63 -19.72 29.08
N ILE A 49 17.22 -19.53 27.82
CA ILE A 49 18.08 -19.07 26.74
C ILE A 49 17.67 -17.67 26.28
N PRO A 50 18.57 -16.91 25.64
CA PRO A 50 18.26 -15.58 25.12
C PRO A 50 17.10 -15.59 24.12
N GLU A 51 16.48 -14.43 23.93
CA GLU A 51 15.54 -14.16 22.86
C GLU A 51 16.19 -14.45 21.50
N ASP A 52 15.41 -14.93 20.55
CA ASP A 52 15.87 -15.28 19.19
C ASP A 52 17.02 -16.31 19.11
N ASP A 53 17.23 -17.08 20.17
CA ASP A 53 18.28 -18.10 20.18
C ASP A 53 17.93 -19.23 19.18
N PRO A 54 18.84 -19.57 18.24
CA PRO A 54 18.57 -20.59 17.23
C PRO A 54 18.34 -22.00 17.82
N ARG A 55 18.62 -22.21 19.09
CA ARG A 55 18.31 -23.45 19.81
C ARG A 55 16.82 -23.58 20.18
N ASN A 56 16.10 -22.45 20.17
CA ASN A 56 14.67 -22.43 20.44
C ASN A 56 13.89 -22.68 19.12
N PRO A 57 13.26 -23.85 18.93
CA PRO A 57 12.51 -24.11 17.71
C PRO A 57 11.29 -23.17 17.52
N ALA A 58 10.81 -22.56 18.62
CA ALA A 58 9.70 -21.61 18.55
C ALA A 58 10.09 -20.28 17.88
N THR A 59 11.38 -19.94 17.78
CA THR A 59 11.88 -18.80 17.02
C THR A 59 11.46 -18.85 15.54
N ILE A 60 11.33 -20.05 14.98
CA ILE A 60 10.83 -20.22 13.60
C ILE A 60 9.36 -19.78 13.53
N ALA A 61 8.55 -20.17 14.51
CA ALA A 61 7.14 -19.80 14.57
C ALA A 61 6.96 -18.28 14.76
N ASP A 62 7.84 -17.66 15.54
CA ASP A 62 7.88 -16.22 15.76
C ASP A 62 8.19 -15.46 14.46
N ASN A 63 9.27 -15.81 13.77
CA ASN A 63 9.61 -15.22 12.48
C ASN A 63 8.51 -15.42 11.41
N VAL A 64 7.84 -16.57 11.40
CA VAL A 64 6.67 -16.80 10.53
C VAL A 64 5.50 -15.93 10.96
N GLY A 65 5.30 -15.75 12.25
CA GLY A 65 4.26 -14.89 12.83
C GLY A 65 4.39 -13.44 12.37
N ASP A 66 5.60 -12.89 12.41
CA ASP A 66 5.88 -11.54 11.94
C ASP A 66 5.52 -11.39 10.46
N ASN A 67 5.90 -12.35 9.62
CA ASN A 67 5.50 -12.34 8.21
C ASN A 67 3.98 -12.43 8.02
N VAL A 68 3.25 -13.20 8.83
CA VAL A 68 1.79 -13.25 8.77
C VAL A 68 1.17 -11.91 9.18
N GLY A 69 1.69 -11.28 10.24
CA GLY A 69 1.23 -9.97 10.70
C GLY A 69 1.46 -8.87 9.67
N ASP A 70 2.67 -8.78 9.15
CA ASP A 70 3.08 -7.69 8.26
C ASP A 70 2.60 -7.89 6.82
N VAL A 71 2.65 -9.11 6.29
CA VAL A 71 2.25 -9.36 4.90
C VAL A 71 0.76 -9.61 4.78
N ALA A 72 0.19 -10.56 5.50
CA ALA A 72 -1.23 -10.88 5.40
C ALA A 72 -2.11 -9.81 6.09
N GLY A 73 -1.72 -9.38 7.30
CA GLY A 73 -2.45 -8.38 8.07
C GLY A 73 -2.40 -7.00 7.45
N MET A 74 -1.21 -6.42 7.32
CA MET A 74 -1.05 -5.07 6.76
C MET A 74 -1.27 -5.02 5.25
N GLY A 75 -0.94 -6.08 4.51
CA GLY A 75 -1.24 -6.18 3.09
C GLY A 75 -2.74 -6.12 2.79
N ALA A 76 -3.58 -6.72 3.64
CA ALA A 76 -5.04 -6.62 3.52
C ALA A 76 -5.55 -5.19 3.75
N ASP A 77 -4.94 -4.44 4.68
CA ASP A 77 -5.24 -3.03 4.94
C ASP A 77 -4.89 -2.13 3.74
N LEU A 78 -3.73 -2.38 3.12
CA LEU A 78 -3.33 -1.70 1.87
C LEU A 78 -4.28 -2.01 0.72
N TYR A 79 -4.73 -3.26 0.60
CA TYR A 79 -5.73 -3.66 -0.40
C TYR A 79 -7.06 -2.90 -0.23
N GLU A 80 -7.55 -2.77 1.01
CA GLU A 80 -8.75 -1.98 1.32
C GLU A 80 -8.61 -0.54 0.84
N SER A 81 -7.50 0.12 1.25
CA SER A 81 -7.23 1.51 0.91
C SER A 81 -7.07 1.71 -0.61
N TYR A 82 -6.45 0.76 -1.29
CA TYR A 82 -6.26 0.77 -2.74
C TYR A 82 -7.60 0.69 -3.48
N CYS A 83 -8.44 -0.28 -3.12
CA CYS A 83 -9.78 -0.44 -3.68
C CYS A 83 -10.67 0.79 -3.39
N GLY A 84 -10.67 1.27 -2.16
CA GLY A 84 -11.42 2.44 -1.74
C GLY A 84 -11.05 3.71 -2.53
N SER A 85 -9.75 3.92 -2.77
CA SER A 85 -9.24 5.06 -3.54
C SER A 85 -9.67 5.01 -5.01
N ILE A 86 -9.60 3.84 -5.64
CA ILE A 86 -10.05 3.64 -7.03
C ILE A 86 -11.54 3.90 -7.15
N LEU A 87 -12.36 3.30 -6.27
CA LEU A 87 -13.82 3.39 -6.30
C LEU A 87 -14.31 4.81 -6.03
N SER A 88 -13.74 5.49 -5.03
CA SER A 88 -14.11 6.87 -4.71
C SER A 88 -13.74 7.84 -5.83
N THR A 89 -12.56 7.68 -6.45
CA THR A 89 -12.16 8.49 -7.60
C THR A 89 -13.06 8.24 -8.82
N ALA A 90 -13.43 6.98 -9.08
CA ALA A 90 -14.36 6.63 -10.15
C ALA A 90 -15.76 7.24 -9.91
N ALA A 91 -16.26 7.22 -8.68
CA ALA A 91 -17.54 7.82 -8.32
C ALA A 91 -17.53 9.35 -8.47
N LEU A 92 -16.42 10.00 -8.07
CA LEU A 92 -16.22 11.44 -8.29
C LEU A 92 -16.17 11.78 -9.78
N GLY A 93 -15.45 10.99 -10.59
CA GLY A 93 -15.40 11.15 -12.04
C GLY A 93 -16.78 10.99 -12.68
N ALA A 94 -17.56 10.00 -12.25
CA ALA A 94 -18.93 9.80 -12.73
C ALA A 94 -19.85 10.98 -12.44
N THR A 95 -19.69 11.64 -11.29
CA THR A 95 -20.51 12.81 -10.91
C THR A 95 -20.04 14.09 -11.57
N ALA A 96 -18.73 14.32 -11.64
CA ALA A 96 -18.14 15.52 -12.22
C ALA A 96 -18.45 15.68 -13.71
N PHE A 97 -18.48 14.58 -14.45
CA PHE A 97 -18.72 14.56 -15.90
C PHE A 97 -20.12 14.02 -16.28
N ALA A 98 -21.10 14.12 -15.40
CA ALA A 98 -22.45 13.55 -15.60
C ALA A 98 -23.19 14.12 -16.82
N MET A 99 -22.82 15.31 -17.29
CA MET A 99 -23.43 15.97 -18.47
C MET A 99 -22.86 15.51 -19.80
N ASN A 100 -21.71 14.85 -19.83
CA ASN A 100 -21.04 14.38 -21.04
C ASN A 100 -20.73 12.87 -20.89
N GLY A 101 -21.53 12.02 -21.55
CA GLY A 101 -21.47 10.57 -21.38
C GLY A 101 -20.14 9.93 -21.77
N ASP A 102 -19.50 10.40 -22.85
CA ASP A 102 -18.18 9.89 -23.28
C ASP A 102 -17.10 10.28 -22.28
N MET A 103 -17.12 11.52 -21.83
CA MET A 103 -16.17 12.02 -20.83
C MET A 103 -16.38 11.35 -19.49
N GLN A 104 -17.63 11.12 -19.10
CA GLN A 104 -18.00 10.41 -17.88
C GLN A 104 -17.40 8.99 -17.84
N LEU A 105 -17.52 8.24 -18.93
CA LEU A 105 -16.96 6.89 -19.01
C LEU A 105 -15.43 6.92 -18.90
N ARG A 106 -14.76 7.84 -19.60
CA ARG A 106 -13.29 8.00 -19.53
C ARG A 106 -12.82 8.37 -18.13
N ALA A 107 -13.53 9.26 -17.45
CA ALA A 107 -13.22 9.68 -16.09
C ALA A 107 -13.40 8.54 -15.07
N VAL A 108 -14.38 7.67 -15.26
CA VAL A 108 -14.60 6.48 -14.42
C VAL A 108 -13.50 5.44 -14.61
N ILE A 109 -13.04 5.26 -15.85
CA ILE A 109 -12.00 4.26 -16.18
C ILE A 109 -10.59 4.76 -15.82
N ALA A 110 -10.35 6.06 -15.84
CA ALA A 110 -9.03 6.65 -15.61
C ALA A 110 -8.32 6.12 -14.34
N PRO A 111 -8.92 6.09 -13.14
CA PRO A 111 -8.24 5.58 -11.96
C PRO A 111 -7.91 4.09 -12.07
N MET A 112 -8.72 3.30 -12.75
CA MET A 112 -8.45 1.87 -12.97
C MET A 112 -7.24 1.66 -13.90
N VAL A 113 -7.12 2.45 -14.97
CA VAL A 113 -5.99 2.39 -15.89
C VAL A 113 -4.70 2.85 -15.21
N ILE A 114 -4.76 3.95 -14.44
CA ILE A 114 -3.62 4.44 -13.67
C ILE A 114 -3.17 3.37 -12.66
N ALA A 115 -4.11 2.75 -11.96
CA ALA A 115 -3.82 1.69 -10.99
C ALA A 115 -3.19 0.46 -11.68
N ALA A 116 -3.72 0.02 -12.81
CA ALA A 116 -3.20 -1.13 -13.56
C ALA A 116 -1.75 -0.89 -14.03
N ILE A 117 -1.49 0.28 -14.63
CA ILE A 117 -0.13 0.66 -15.05
C ILE A 117 0.77 0.85 -13.83
N GLY A 118 0.25 1.42 -12.74
CA GLY A 118 0.96 1.58 -11.48
C GLY A 118 1.51 0.27 -10.92
N ILE A 119 0.77 -0.85 -11.06
CA ILE A 119 1.24 -2.18 -10.65
C ILE A 119 2.51 -2.56 -11.43
N PHE A 120 2.54 -2.40 -12.75
CA PHE A 120 3.72 -2.71 -13.55
C PHE A 120 4.91 -1.80 -13.23
N LEU A 121 4.66 -0.52 -12.98
CA LEU A 121 5.71 0.42 -12.59
C LEU A 121 6.26 0.14 -11.18
N SER A 122 5.40 -0.31 -10.28
CA SER A 122 5.82 -0.74 -8.94
C SER A 122 6.70 -2.00 -8.99
N LEU A 123 6.44 -2.93 -9.90
CA LEU A 123 7.33 -4.08 -10.12
C LEU A 123 8.74 -3.63 -10.52
N ILE A 124 8.87 -2.59 -11.36
CA ILE A 124 10.19 -2.01 -11.69
C ILE A 124 10.87 -1.48 -10.42
N GLY A 125 10.13 -0.78 -9.56
CA GLY A 125 10.64 -0.30 -8.27
C GLY A 125 11.13 -1.42 -7.37
N ILE A 126 10.42 -2.54 -7.30
CA ILE A 126 10.82 -3.71 -6.50
C ILE A 126 12.17 -4.27 -6.98
N PHE A 127 12.42 -4.36 -8.29
CA PHE A 127 13.70 -4.83 -8.82
C PHE A 127 14.89 -3.90 -8.52
N LEU A 128 14.63 -2.64 -8.18
CA LEU A 128 15.66 -1.69 -7.78
C LEU A 128 16.06 -1.83 -6.30
N VAL A 129 15.18 -2.42 -5.48
CA VAL A 129 15.47 -2.67 -4.07
C VAL A 129 16.47 -3.80 -3.97
N ARG A 130 17.73 -3.48 -3.68
CA ARG A 130 18.82 -4.44 -3.52
C ARG A 130 19.60 -4.11 -2.27
N THR A 131 19.80 -5.11 -1.44
CA THR A 131 20.58 -5.01 -0.20
C THR A 131 21.63 -6.13 -0.15
N LYS A 132 22.65 -5.93 0.67
CA LYS A 132 23.69 -6.93 0.93
C LYS A 132 23.38 -7.65 2.25
N GLU A 133 23.87 -8.88 2.40
CA GLU A 133 23.82 -9.56 3.70
C GLU A 133 24.59 -8.75 4.74
N GLY A 134 23.99 -8.55 5.92
CA GLY A 134 24.57 -7.73 6.98
C GLY A 134 24.41 -6.20 6.80
N ALA A 135 23.52 -5.77 5.88
CA ALA A 135 23.22 -4.35 5.72
C ALA A 135 22.64 -3.74 7.01
N THR A 136 23.01 -2.51 7.28
CA THR A 136 22.47 -1.75 8.42
C THR A 136 21.00 -1.37 8.17
N MET A 137 20.22 -1.14 9.24
CA MET A 137 18.84 -0.69 9.14
C MET A 137 18.69 0.55 8.26
N LYS A 138 19.65 1.48 8.34
CA LYS A 138 19.66 2.70 7.51
C LYS A 138 19.83 2.39 6.02
N GLU A 139 20.67 1.42 5.67
CA GLU A 139 20.85 1.00 4.28
C GLU A 139 19.62 0.29 3.74
N LEU A 140 18.94 -0.52 4.56
CA LEU A 140 17.68 -1.17 4.24
C LEU A 140 16.59 -0.14 3.93
N LEU A 141 16.38 0.82 4.81
CA LEU A 141 15.40 1.91 4.64
C LEU A 141 15.71 2.77 3.41
N SER A 142 17.00 3.09 3.18
CA SER A 142 17.41 3.85 2.00
C SER A 142 17.13 3.10 0.69
N SER A 143 17.36 1.78 0.66
CA SER A 143 17.08 0.95 -0.51
C SER A 143 15.58 0.86 -0.79
N LEU A 144 14.75 0.68 0.24
CA LEU A 144 13.30 0.72 0.14
C LEU A 144 12.81 2.09 -0.36
N GLY A 145 13.34 3.18 0.22
CA GLY A 145 13.02 4.54 -0.18
C GLY A 145 13.36 4.83 -1.65
N LEU A 146 14.47 4.28 -2.16
CA LEU A 146 14.83 4.39 -3.58
C LEU A 146 13.76 3.73 -4.47
N GLY A 147 13.37 2.49 -4.16
CA GLY A 147 12.35 1.76 -4.93
C GLY A 147 11.01 2.50 -4.94
N THR A 148 10.59 2.99 -3.78
CA THR A 148 9.33 3.74 -3.62
C THR A 148 9.36 5.06 -4.40
N ASN A 149 10.43 5.85 -4.27
CA ASN A 149 10.55 7.15 -4.93
C ASN A 149 10.63 7.02 -6.46
N VAL A 150 11.35 6.01 -6.97
CA VAL A 150 11.41 5.74 -8.41
C VAL A 150 10.04 5.32 -8.94
N SER A 151 9.35 4.41 -8.25
CA SER A 151 7.97 4.01 -8.62
C SER A 151 7.04 5.23 -8.64
N ALA A 152 7.10 6.07 -7.62
CA ALA A 152 6.31 7.28 -7.52
C ALA A 152 6.59 8.25 -8.69
N GLY A 153 7.85 8.47 -9.04
CA GLY A 153 8.24 9.29 -10.20
C GLY A 153 7.73 8.73 -11.52
N LEU A 154 7.83 7.42 -11.72
CA LEU A 154 7.32 6.75 -12.91
C LEU A 154 5.79 6.85 -13.02
N ILE A 155 5.07 6.67 -11.90
CA ILE A 155 3.61 6.81 -11.85
C ILE A 155 3.20 8.26 -12.15
N ALA A 156 3.93 9.26 -11.64
CA ALA A 156 3.68 10.66 -11.94
C ALA A 156 3.75 10.93 -13.46
N VAL A 157 4.82 10.47 -14.12
CA VAL A 157 4.97 10.62 -15.58
C VAL A 157 3.88 9.87 -16.33
N ALA A 158 3.61 8.62 -15.94
CA ALA A 158 2.57 7.80 -16.57
C ALA A 158 1.18 8.44 -16.44
N THR A 159 0.88 9.08 -15.32
CA THR A 159 -0.41 9.77 -15.12
C THR A 159 -0.64 10.88 -16.15
N PHE A 160 0.38 11.70 -16.46
CA PHE A 160 0.27 12.71 -17.51
C PHE A 160 -0.06 12.08 -18.86
N ILE A 161 0.65 11.02 -19.22
CA ILE A 161 0.47 10.32 -20.48
C ILE A 161 -0.93 9.70 -20.58
N ILE A 162 -1.37 9.02 -19.51
CA ILE A 162 -2.66 8.33 -19.48
C ILE A 162 -3.81 9.32 -19.59
N LEU A 163 -3.81 10.39 -18.80
CA LEU A 163 -4.89 11.39 -18.82
C LEU A 163 -4.93 12.16 -20.15
N TYR A 164 -3.78 12.41 -20.74
CA TYR A 164 -3.70 12.99 -22.09
C TYR A 164 -4.27 12.05 -23.16
N LEU A 165 -3.89 10.77 -23.16
CA LEU A 165 -4.37 9.77 -24.11
C LEU A 165 -5.87 9.46 -23.96
N LEU A 166 -6.39 9.52 -22.74
CA LEU A 166 -7.83 9.41 -22.49
C LEU A 166 -8.61 10.63 -22.97
N GLY A 167 -7.93 11.73 -23.31
CA GLY A 167 -8.54 12.96 -23.81
C GLY A 167 -9.49 13.60 -22.80
N ILE A 168 -9.16 13.53 -21.51
CA ILE A 168 -10.00 14.11 -20.45
C ILE A 168 -9.81 15.62 -20.44
N GLU A 169 -10.92 16.36 -20.39
CA GLU A 169 -10.88 17.81 -20.21
C GLU A 169 -10.11 18.18 -18.93
N ASN A 170 -9.27 19.21 -19.03
CA ASN A 170 -8.42 19.63 -17.91
C ASN A 170 -7.44 18.55 -17.38
N TRP A 171 -6.95 17.69 -18.29
CA TRP A 171 -5.99 16.62 -17.96
C TRP A 171 -4.75 17.12 -17.18
N LEU A 172 -4.28 18.35 -17.47
CA LEU A 172 -3.17 18.97 -16.74
C LEU A 172 -3.54 19.23 -15.27
N GLY A 173 -4.70 19.84 -15.01
CA GLY A 173 -5.15 20.11 -13.66
C GLY A 173 -5.34 18.82 -12.84
N LEU A 174 -5.90 17.79 -13.47
CA LEU A 174 -6.05 16.47 -12.84
C LEU A 174 -4.69 15.81 -12.57
N SER A 175 -3.74 15.89 -13.51
CA SER A 175 -2.39 15.37 -13.31
C SER A 175 -1.69 16.06 -12.14
N PHE A 176 -1.76 17.38 -12.04
CA PHE A 176 -1.20 18.11 -10.90
C PHE A 176 -1.88 17.75 -9.57
N SER A 177 -3.19 17.48 -9.59
CA SER A 177 -3.90 16.99 -8.40
C SER A 177 -3.36 15.64 -7.92
N VAL A 178 -3.15 14.69 -8.84
CA VAL A 178 -2.55 13.39 -8.53
C VAL A 178 -1.13 13.54 -7.98
N ILE A 179 -0.29 14.39 -8.62
CA ILE A 179 1.08 14.65 -8.15
C ILE A 179 1.07 15.28 -6.76
N SER A 180 0.17 16.22 -6.49
CA SER A 180 0.04 16.82 -5.16
C SER A 180 -0.23 15.77 -4.09
N GLY A 181 -1.15 14.81 -4.36
CA GLY A 181 -1.41 13.68 -3.47
C GLY A 181 -0.19 12.78 -3.28
N LEU A 182 0.54 12.52 -4.37
CA LEU A 182 1.74 11.69 -4.36
C LEU A 182 2.88 12.34 -3.55
N VAL A 183 3.10 13.64 -3.73
CA VAL A 183 4.08 14.41 -2.94
C VAL A 183 3.69 14.42 -1.46
N ALA A 184 2.41 14.62 -1.14
CA ALA A 184 1.92 14.54 0.23
C ALA A 184 2.20 13.17 0.86
N GLY A 185 1.96 12.07 0.11
CA GLY A 185 2.26 10.72 0.57
C GLY A 185 3.75 10.51 0.85
N VAL A 186 4.64 10.97 -0.03
CA VAL A 186 6.10 10.90 0.18
C VAL A 186 6.52 11.69 1.41
N VAL A 187 6.00 12.91 1.59
CA VAL A 187 6.32 13.76 2.76
C VAL A 187 5.84 13.10 4.06
N ILE A 188 4.62 12.53 4.07
CA ILE A 188 4.09 11.79 5.23
C ILE A 188 4.99 10.59 5.55
N GLY A 189 5.39 9.82 4.54
CA GLY A 189 6.28 8.67 4.70
C GLY A 189 7.62 9.08 5.31
N GLN A 190 8.26 10.12 4.79
CA GLN A 190 9.53 10.65 5.31
C GLN A 190 9.40 11.20 6.73
N ALA A 191 8.31 11.90 7.04
CA ALA A 191 8.05 12.38 8.38
C ALA A 191 7.86 11.23 9.36
N THR A 192 7.12 10.19 8.97
CA THR A 192 6.93 8.99 9.79
C THR A 192 8.26 8.30 10.06
N GLU A 193 9.06 8.07 9.03
CA GLU A 193 10.40 7.48 9.15
C GLU A 193 11.29 8.31 10.11
N TYR A 194 11.30 9.62 9.96
CA TYR A 194 12.07 10.51 10.83
C TYR A 194 11.69 10.36 12.31
N TYR A 195 10.39 10.40 12.63
CA TYR A 195 9.92 10.35 14.02
C TYR A 195 9.95 8.94 14.63
N THR A 196 9.95 7.89 13.83
CA THR A 196 10.04 6.51 14.31
C THR A 196 11.46 5.95 14.32
N SER A 197 12.42 6.62 13.68
CA SER A 197 13.82 6.18 13.64
C SER A 197 14.54 6.36 14.97
N HIS A 198 15.55 5.52 15.21
CA HIS A 198 16.41 5.63 16.39
C HIS A 198 17.19 6.95 16.49
N SER A 199 17.36 7.68 15.37
CA SER A 199 18.05 8.97 15.35
C SER A 199 17.26 10.10 16.00
N TYR A 200 15.94 9.93 16.21
CA TYR A 200 15.11 10.91 16.91
C TYR A 200 15.07 10.67 18.43
N LYS A 201 15.34 9.45 18.88
CA LYS A 201 15.45 9.09 20.31
C LYS A 201 16.86 9.35 20.78
#